data_080e22a3745c50757f0d2b939634a061
#
_entry.id   080e22a3745c50757f0d2b939634a061
#
_cell.length_a   1.000
_cell.length_b   1.000
_cell.length_c   1.000
_cell.angle_alpha   90.00
_cell.angle_beta   90.00
_cell.angle_gamma   90.00
#
_symmetry.space_group_name_H-M   'P 1'
#
loop_
_entity.id
_entity.type
_entity.pdbx_description
1 polymer ?
#
loop_
_entity_poly.entity_id
_entity_poly.type
_entity_poly.pdbx_seq_one_letter_code
_entity_poly.pdbx_strand_id
1 'polypeptide(L)'
;MANSGNGLSEWIQKCLRLLDDRGRLLMLLALSTGLRKSECFKSFNLIIRLNREGRLSEYYNPGLQVLEHFRFEKLFIRRTKNVYISFIPRSLVDRIAASKPVSYPAIRNRLKKRGMKIRLNEIRDHYATFMVQHGLIREEVDLLQGRIGKTVFMRNYFSPSLQDLGQRTLSALNRMLEDLQVEL
;
A
#
# COMPACT_ATOMS: atom_id res chain seq x y z
N MET A 1 4.14 27.10 -8.28
CA MET A 1 4.65 25.83 -7.73
C MET A 1 3.70 24.67 -8.11
N ALA A 2 3.68 24.27 -9.38
CA ALA A 2 2.70 23.29 -9.90
C ALA A 2 3.34 22.26 -10.85
N ASN A 3 4.53 21.72 -10.50
CA ASN A 3 5.22 20.79 -11.41
C ASN A 3 5.71 19.48 -10.78
N SER A 4 5.44 19.20 -9.51
CA SER A 4 5.88 17.95 -8.87
C SER A 4 4.92 16.77 -9.11
N GLY A 5 3.64 17.04 -9.39
CA GLY A 5 2.63 16.00 -9.63
C GLY A 5 2.80 15.27 -10.96
N ASN A 6 3.06 16.01 -12.04
CA ASN A 6 3.21 15.41 -13.38
C ASN A 6 4.42 14.47 -13.45
N GLY A 7 5.56 14.85 -12.86
CA GLY A 7 6.76 14.03 -12.89
C GLY A 7 6.64 12.69 -12.11
N LEU A 8 5.82 12.63 -11.06
CA LEU A 8 5.57 11.39 -10.33
C LEU A 8 4.62 10.47 -11.11
N SER A 9 3.54 11.01 -11.68
CA SER A 9 2.59 10.27 -12.50
C SER A 9 3.28 9.62 -13.72
N GLU A 10 4.05 10.42 -14.46
CA GLU A 10 4.85 9.90 -15.59
C GLU A 10 5.84 8.80 -15.15
N TRP A 11 6.50 9.00 -14.01
CA TRP A 11 7.41 8.01 -13.45
C TRP A 11 6.68 6.70 -13.10
N ILE A 12 5.50 6.79 -12.46
CA ILE A 12 4.67 5.62 -12.13
C ILE A 12 4.29 4.86 -13.40
N GLN A 13 3.75 5.56 -14.40
CA GLN A 13 3.36 4.94 -15.67
C GLN A 13 4.56 4.29 -16.38
N LYS A 14 5.73 4.94 -16.34
CA LYS A 14 6.96 4.38 -16.89
C LYS A 14 7.40 3.12 -16.13
N CYS A 15 7.32 3.11 -14.80
CA CYS A 15 7.60 1.92 -13.99
C CYS A 15 6.68 0.77 -14.35
N LEU A 16 5.37 1.02 -14.45
CA LEU A 16 4.38 -0.01 -14.79
C LEU A 16 4.61 -0.63 -16.16
N ARG A 17 5.18 0.12 -17.11
CA ARG A 17 5.56 -0.41 -18.44
C ARG A 17 6.86 -1.20 -18.44
N LEU A 18 7.83 -0.83 -17.62
CA LEU A 18 9.19 -1.37 -17.63
C LEU A 18 9.41 -2.55 -16.68
N LEU A 19 8.60 -2.65 -15.61
CA LEU A 19 8.69 -3.72 -14.64
C LEU A 19 7.94 -4.98 -15.13
N ASP A 20 8.41 -6.14 -14.69
CA ASP A 20 7.68 -7.38 -14.84
C ASP A 20 6.43 -7.40 -13.94
N ASP A 21 5.59 -8.42 -14.06
CA ASP A 21 4.34 -8.51 -13.32
C ASP A 21 4.52 -8.40 -11.81
N ARG A 22 5.60 -8.95 -11.26
CA ARG A 22 5.91 -8.82 -9.83
C ARG A 22 6.20 -7.38 -9.44
N GLY A 23 7.01 -6.72 -10.24
CA GLY A 23 7.34 -5.31 -10.02
C GLY A 23 6.13 -4.41 -10.19
N ARG A 24 5.27 -4.68 -11.17
CA ARG A 24 3.99 -3.97 -11.35
C ARG A 24 3.08 -4.15 -10.13
N LEU A 25 2.88 -5.38 -9.66
CA LEU A 25 2.06 -5.67 -8.49
C LEU A 25 2.62 -5.01 -7.22
N LEU A 26 3.94 -4.96 -7.06
CA LEU A 26 4.57 -4.22 -5.96
C LEU A 26 4.27 -2.72 -6.04
N MET A 27 4.34 -2.12 -7.23
CA MET A 27 4.01 -0.71 -7.44
C MET A 27 2.53 -0.43 -7.15
N LEU A 28 1.63 -1.34 -7.57
CA LEU A 28 0.20 -1.24 -7.27
C LEU A 28 -0.06 -1.36 -5.76
N LEU A 29 0.64 -2.25 -5.05
CA LEU A 29 0.56 -2.33 -3.59
C LEU A 29 1.01 -1.02 -2.94
N ALA A 30 2.13 -0.45 -3.39
CA ALA A 30 2.64 0.81 -2.84
C ALA A 30 1.65 1.97 -3.06
N LEU A 31 1.06 2.08 -4.26
CA LEU A 31 0.04 3.07 -4.60
C LEU A 31 -1.24 2.90 -3.77
N SER A 32 -1.68 1.65 -3.59
CA SER A 32 -2.93 1.34 -2.89
C SER A 32 -2.86 1.56 -1.39
N THR A 33 -1.67 1.47 -0.80
CA THR A 33 -1.51 1.43 0.67
C THR A 33 -0.72 2.59 1.25
N GLY A 34 0.08 3.28 0.43
CA GLY A 34 1.00 4.31 0.93
C GLY A 34 2.02 3.80 1.96
N LEU A 35 2.34 2.51 1.98
CA LEU A 35 3.29 1.88 2.89
C LEU A 35 4.71 2.44 2.70
N ARG A 36 5.50 2.44 3.78
CA ARG A 36 6.94 2.69 3.66
C ARG A 36 7.61 1.58 2.86
N LYS A 37 8.72 1.92 2.21
CA LYS A 37 9.48 0.97 1.38
C LYS A 37 9.63 -0.41 2.03
N SER A 38 10.16 -0.48 3.24
CA SER A 38 10.38 -1.76 3.93
C SER A 38 9.09 -2.50 4.26
N GLU A 39 8.03 -1.78 4.59
CA GLU A 39 6.70 -2.34 4.90
C GLU A 39 6.05 -2.90 3.64
N CYS A 40 6.19 -2.21 2.51
CA CYS A 40 5.65 -2.64 1.23
C CYS A 40 6.23 -4.01 0.79
N PHE A 41 7.57 -4.18 0.83
CA PHE A 41 8.20 -5.45 0.51
C PHE A 41 7.85 -6.57 1.49
N LYS A 42 7.78 -6.27 2.79
CA LYS A 42 7.35 -7.23 3.81
C LYS A 42 5.91 -7.68 3.59
N SER A 43 5.00 -6.74 3.34
CA SER A 43 3.58 -7.03 3.09
C SER A 43 3.42 -7.88 1.83
N PHE A 44 4.05 -7.50 0.73
CA PHE A 44 4.00 -8.24 -0.52
C PHE A 44 4.42 -9.71 -0.35
N ASN A 45 5.57 -9.93 0.26
CA ASN A 45 6.10 -11.28 0.45
C ASN A 45 5.32 -12.08 1.52
N LEU A 46 4.74 -11.40 2.52
CA LEU A 46 3.90 -12.03 3.52
C LEU A 46 2.60 -12.56 2.92
N ILE A 47 1.95 -11.80 2.03
CA ILE A 47 0.75 -12.25 1.30
C ILE A 47 1.05 -13.56 0.56
N ILE A 48 2.15 -13.61 -0.20
CA ILE A 48 2.54 -14.80 -0.97
C ILE A 48 2.81 -16.00 -0.05
N ARG A 49 3.57 -15.77 1.01
CA ARG A 49 3.91 -16.82 1.98
C ARG A 49 2.67 -17.41 2.63
N LEU A 50 1.82 -16.56 3.20
CA LEU A 50 0.61 -17.01 3.89
C LEU A 50 -0.38 -17.69 2.95
N ASN A 51 -0.48 -17.22 1.70
CA ASN A 51 -1.31 -17.89 0.71
C ASN A 51 -0.81 -19.33 0.43
N ARG A 52 0.50 -19.53 0.27
CA ARG A 52 1.10 -20.86 0.08
C ARG A 52 0.90 -21.79 1.28
N GLU A 53 0.84 -21.23 2.47
CA GLU A 53 0.58 -21.94 3.72
C GLU A 53 -0.93 -22.18 3.99
N GLY A 54 -1.83 -21.66 3.13
CA GLY A 54 -3.28 -21.71 3.36
C GLY A 54 -3.77 -20.81 4.51
N ARG A 55 -2.99 -19.81 4.89
CA ARG A 55 -3.18 -18.97 6.08
C ARG A 55 -3.40 -17.48 5.74
N LEU A 56 -3.75 -17.16 4.50
CA LEU A 56 -3.92 -15.75 4.08
C LEU A 56 -4.99 -15.01 4.91
N SER A 57 -6.01 -15.71 5.38
CA SER A 57 -7.06 -15.16 6.26
C SER A 57 -6.57 -14.65 7.62
N GLU A 58 -5.38 -15.03 8.05
CA GLU A 58 -4.74 -14.50 9.25
C GLU A 58 -4.19 -13.06 9.05
N TYR A 59 -4.07 -12.63 7.80
CA TYR A 59 -3.51 -11.34 7.45
C TYR A 59 -4.46 -10.46 6.62
N TYR A 60 -5.27 -11.04 5.76
CA TYR A 60 -6.25 -10.32 4.95
C TYR A 60 -7.67 -10.63 5.37
N ASN A 61 -8.40 -9.59 5.76
CA ASN A 61 -9.82 -9.66 6.08
C ASN A 61 -10.64 -9.24 4.84
N PRO A 62 -11.26 -10.18 4.12
CA PRO A 62 -11.97 -9.87 2.88
C PRO A 62 -13.28 -9.09 3.11
N GLY A 63 -13.89 -9.19 4.29
CA GLY A 63 -15.12 -8.47 4.63
C GLY A 63 -14.89 -6.95 4.74
N LEU A 64 -13.74 -6.54 5.24
CA LEU A 64 -13.32 -5.13 5.34
C LEU A 64 -12.37 -4.70 4.21
N GLN A 65 -11.91 -5.62 3.39
CA GLN A 65 -10.86 -5.43 2.39
C GLN A 65 -9.59 -4.79 3.00
N VAL A 66 -9.12 -5.35 4.10
CA VAL A 66 -8.02 -4.79 4.89
C VAL A 66 -6.92 -5.82 5.16
N LEU A 67 -5.67 -5.39 5.03
CA LEU A 67 -4.50 -6.09 5.54
C LEU A 67 -4.32 -5.72 7.02
N GLU A 68 -4.29 -6.72 7.88
CA GLU A 68 -4.20 -6.57 9.34
C GLU A 68 -2.74 -6.69 9.79
N HIS A 69 -1.93 -5.66 9.53
CA HIS A 69 -0.51 -5.64 9.88
C HIS A 69 -0.25 -5.82 11.38
N PHE A 70 -1.17 -5.38 12.23
CA PHE A 70 -1.05 -5.47 13.68
C PHE A 70 -0.99 -6.93 14.20
N ARG A 71 -1.46 -7.90 13.40
CA ARG A 71 -1.34 -9.33 13.73
C ARG A 71 0.09 -9.86 13.56
N PHE A 72 0.92 -9.13 12.83
CA PHE A 72 2.31 -9.47 12.55
C PHE A 72 3.25 -8.40 13.12
N GLU A 73 3.12 -8.15 14.43
CA GLU A 73 3.80 -7.07 15.15
C GLU A 73 5.30 -7.03 14.88
N LYS A 74 5.99 -8.18 14.91
CA LYS A 74 7.44 -8.27 14.65
C LYS A 74 7.86 -7.71 13.29
N LEU A 75 6.96 -7.69 12.30
CA LEU A 75 7.24 -7.18 10.97
C LEU A 75 6.91 -5.70 10.83
N PHE A 76 5.82 -5.24 11.46
CA PHE A 76 5.20 -3.95 11.15
C PHE A 76 5.18 -2.95 12.32
N ILE A 77 5.32 -3.45 13.56
CA ILE A 77 5.26 -2.59 14.75
C ILE A 77 6.67 -2.41 15.30
N ARG A 78 7.12 -1.15 15.35
CA ARG A 78 8.42 -0.74 15.88
C ARG A 78 8.24 0.40 16.86
N ARG A 79 9.29 0.78 17.55
CA ARG A 79 9.24 1.86 18.55
C ARG A 79 8.64 3.17 17.99
N THR A 80 8.98 3.56 16.76
CA THR A 80 8.60 4.87 16.19
C THR A 80 8.00 4.79 14.79
N LYS A 81 7.98 3.60 14.17
CA LYS A 81 7.50 3.42 12.78
C LYS A 81 6.58 2.22 12.73
N ASN A 82 5.32 2.47 12.89
CA ASN A 82 4.28 1.46 12.93
C ASN A 82 3.40 1.56 11.68
N VAL A 83 2.80 0.47 11.28
CA VAL A 83 1.62 0.43 10.43
C VAL A 83 0.71 -0.68 10.96
N TYR A 84 -0.56 -0.37 11.09
CA TYR A 84 -1.52 -1.29 11.72
C TYR A 84 -2.41 -1.98 10.72
N ILE A 85 -2.91 -1.21 9.75
CA ILE A 85 -3.83 -1.69 8.70
C ILE A 85 -3.54 -0.99 7.37
N SER A 86 -3.97 -1.64 6.27
CA SER A 86 -4.05 -1.02 4.95
C SER A 86 -5.28 -1.53 4.23
N PHE A 87 -6.14 -0.65 3.74
CA PHE A 87 -7.24 -1.04 2.86
C PHE A 87 -6.70 -1.33 1.46
N ILE A 88 -7.16 -2.43 0.87
CA ILE A 88 -6.69 -2.90 -0.43
C ILE A 88 -7.76 -3.76 -1.10
N PRO A 89 -8.03 -3.58 -2.40
CA PRO A 89 -8.99 -4.41 -3.12
C PRO A 89 -8.59 -5.88 -3.14
N ARG A 90 -9.59 -6.76 -3.00
CA ARG A 90 -9.36 -8.21 -3.01
C ARG A 90 -8.68 -8.68 -4.29
N SER A 91 -9.07 -8.15 -5.45
CA SER A 91 -8.46 -8.49 -6.74
C SER A 91 -6.95 -8.32 -6.75
N LEU A 92 -6.43 -7.24 -6.13
CA LEU A 92 -5.00 -7.01 -6.04
C LEU A 92 -4.32 -8.00 -5.08
N VAL A 93 -4.95 -8.30 -3.94
CA VAL A 93 -4.42 -9.31 -2.99
C VAL A 93 -4.34 -10.68 -3.66
N ASP A 94 -5.38 -11.11 -4.39
CA ASP A 94 -5.42 -12.39 -5.08
C ASP A 94 -4.30 -12.48 -6.14
N ARG A 95 -4.07 -11.42 -6.90
CA ARG A 95 -2.98 -11.35 -7.89
C ARG A 95 -1.60 -11.41 -7.24
N ILE A 96 -1.39 -10.70 -6.13
CA ILE A 96 -0.13 -10.75 -5.38
C ILE A 96 0.08 -12.17 -4.81
N ALA A 97 -0.96 -12.77 -4.24
CA ALA A 97 -0.91 -14.11 -3.65
C ALA A 97 -0.50 -15.19 -4.65
N ALA A 98 -0.91 -15.05 -5.91
CA ALA A 98 -0.53 -15.94 -7.02
C ALA A 98 0.87 -15.65 -7.60
N SER A 99 1.52 -14.57 -7.17
CA SER A 99 2.80 -14.11 -7.71
C SER A 99 4.01 -14.82 -7.05
N LYS A 100 5.21 -14.34 -7.37
CA LYS A 100 6.47 -14.79 -6.78
C LYS A 100 7.06 -13.70 -5.89
N PRO A 101 7.83 -14.06 -4.84
CA PRO A 101 8.47 -13.09 -3.97
C PRO A 101 9.34 -12.09 -4.72
N VAL A 102 9.47 -10.90 -4.17
CA VAL A 102 10.26 -9.81 -4.73
C VAL A 102 11.20 -9.24 -3.67
N SER A 103 12.37 -8.79 -4.10
CA SER A 103 13.34 -8.12 -3.22
C SER A 103 13.60 -6.68 -3.68
N TYR A 104 13.93 -5.82 -2.73
CA TYR A 104 14.28 -4.44 -3.02
C TYR A 104 15.47 -4.31 -3.99
N PRO A 105 16.60 -5.05 -3.82
CA PRO A 105 17.71 -4.98 -4.77
C PRO A 105 17.30 -5.34 -6.19
N ALA A 106 16.43 -6.34 -6.38
CA ALA A 106 15.96 -6.76 -7.70
C ALA A 106 15.21 -5.62 -8.41
N ILE A 107 14.26 -4.98 -7.74
CA ILE A 107 13.49 -3.85 -8.30
C ILE A 107 14.40 -2.65 -8.55
N ARG A 108 15.22 -2.27 -7.55
CA ARG A 108 16.16 -1.15 -7.67
C ARG A 108 17.09 -1.32 -8.86
N ASN A 109 17.70 -2.49 -9.01
CA ASN A 109 18.66 -2.75 -10.07
C ASN A 109 17.99 -2.74 -11.46
N ARG A 110 16.76 -3.25 -11.56
CA ARG A 110 15.98 -3.22 -12.80
C ARG A 110 15.66 -1.78 -13.23
N LEU A 111 15.23 -0.92 -12.30
CA LEU A 111 14.98 0.49 -12.56
C LEU A 111 16.29 1.23 -12.90
N LYS A 112 17.38 0.97 -12.16
CA LYS A 112 18.70 1.58 -12.41
C LYS A 112 19.22 1.29 -13.82
N LYS A 113 19.06 0.08 -14.33
CA LYS A 113 19.42 -0.30 -15.70
C LYS A 113 18.67 0.51 -16.78
N ARG A 114 17.55 1.15 -16.41
CA ARG A 114 16.74 2.00 -17.28
C ARG A 114 16.89 3.50 -16.94
N GLY A 115 17.94 3.86 -16.18
CA GLY A 115 18.21 5.25 -15.77
C GLY A 115 17.21 5.82 -14.76
N MET A 116 16.45 4.95 -14.07
CA MET A 116 15.41 5.35 -13.13
C MET A 116 15.82 5.09 -11.68
N LYS A 117 15.40 6.00 -10.79
CA LYS A 117 15.51 5.81 -9.33
C LYS A 117 14.18 5.29 -8.79
N ILE A 118 14.25 4.51 -7.69
CA ILE A 118 13.05 4.09 -6.99
C ILE A 118 12.50 5.24 -6.13
N ARG A 119 11.20 5.51 -6.22
CA ARG A 119 10.53 6.68 -5.60
C ARG A 119 9.38 6.29 -4.66
N LEU A 120 9.50 5.18 -3.93
CA LEU A 120 8.42 4.68 -3.05
C LEU A 120 8.04 5.66 -1.92
N ASN A 121 8.96 6.46 -1.43
CA ASN A 121 8.64 7.49 -0.43
C ASN A 121 7.74 8.59 -1.02
N GLU A 122 7.99 8.98 -2.27
CA GLU A 122 7.17 9.98 -2.95
C GLU A 122 5.76 9.43 -3.26
N ILE A 123 5.63 8.13 -3.58
CA ILE A 123 4.32 7.46 -3.69
C ILE A 123 3.56 7.55 -2.36
N ARG A 124 4.24 7.33 -1.24
CA ARG A 124 3.63 7.44 0.08
C ARG A 124 3.14 8.86 0.39
N ASP A 125 3.92 9.87 0.03
CA ASP A 125 3.53 11.27 0.22
C ASP A 125 2.38 11.65 -0.72
N HIS A 126 2.40 11.17 -1.95
CA HIS A 126 1.30 11.32 -2.91
C HIS A 126 0.00 10.68 -2.39
N TYR A 127 0.09 9.44 -1.89
CA TYR A 127 -1.05 8.75 -1.27
C TYR A 127 -1.68 9.60 -0.16
N ALA A 128 -0.86 10.12 0.78
CA ALA A 128 -1.37 10.92 1.89
C ALA A 128 -2.08 12.18 1.39
N THR A 129 -1.48 12.91 0.46
CA THR A 129 -2.04 14.13 -0.12
C THR A 129 -3.35 13.83 -0.85
N PHE A 130 -3.35 12.79 -1.68
CA PHE A 130 -4.52 12.40 -2.47
C PHE A 130 -5.70 12.00 -1.58
N MET A 131 -5.47 11.20 -0.55
CA MET A 131 -6.51 10.75 0.38
C MET A 131 -7.16 11.93 1.10
N VAL A 132 -6.38 12.91 1.57
CA VAL A 132 -6.93 14.14 2.18
C VAL A 132 -7.76 14.94 1.18
N GLN A 133 -7.30 15.09 -0.05
CA GLN A 133 -8.04 15.80 -1.10
C GLN A 133 -9.35 15.12 -1.51
N HIS A 134 -9.47 13.82 -1.24
CA HIS A 134 -10.63 13.01 -1.64
C HIS A 134 -11.45 12.50 -0.44
N GLY A 135 -11.46 13.25 0.64
CA GLY A 135 -12.44 13.10 1.71
C GLY A 135 -12.00 12.39 2.98
N LEU A 136 -10.72 12.00 3.10
CA LEU A 136 -10.18 11.55 4.38
C LEU A 136 -9.68 12.74 5.19
N ILE A 137 -9.89 12.73 6.50
CA ILE A 137 -9.26 13.69 7.39
C ILE A 137 -7.81 13.28 7.71
N ARG A 138 -7.02 14.23 8.19
CA ARG A 138 -5.59 13.99 8.45
C ARG A 138 -5.35 12.86 9.45
N GLU A 139 -6.17 12.79 10.49
CA GLU A 139 -6.10 11.76 11.53
C GLU A 139 -6.34 10.35 10.97
N GLU A 140 -7.21 10.21 9.98
CA GLU A 140 -7.45 8.95 9.28
C GLU A 140 -6.24 8.54 8.42
N VAL A 141 -5.64 9.50 7.74
CA VAL A 141 -4.41 9.24 6.99
C VAL A 141 -3.25 8.89 7.94
N ASP A 142 -3.16 9.53 9.09
CA ASP A 142 -2.15 9.22 10.11
C ASP A 142 -2.35 7.81 10.71
N LEU A 143 -3.61 7.37 10.87
CA LEU A 143 -3.94 5.99 11.22
C LEU A 143 -3.43 5.01 10.15
N LEU A 144 -3.75 5.23 8.87
CA LEU A 144 -3.37 4.36 7.75
C LEU A 144 -1.85 4.34 7.53
N GLN A 145 -1.18 5.46 7.78
CA GLN A 145 0.27 5.56 7.65
C GLN A 145 1.05 5.21 8.93
N GLY A 146 0.36 4.76 9.99
CA GLY A 146 1.00 4.32 11.22
C GLY A 146 1.72 5.42 11.99
N ARG A 147 1.13 6.61 12.03
CA ARG A 147 1.62 7.78 12.80
C ARG A 147 0.92 7.94 14.15
N ILE A 148 0.07 7.00 14.53
CA ILE A 148 -0.65 6.98 15.81
C ILE A 148 -0.12 5.88 16.74
N GLY A 149 -0.40 6.01 18.03
CA GLY A 149 -0.04 5.00 19.03
C GLY A 149 -0.94 3.75 18.96
N LYS A 150 -0.41 2.60 19.42
CA LYS A 150 -1.11 1.31 19.41
C LYS A 150 -2.46 1.38 20.18
N THR A 151 -2.50 2.06 21.31
CA THR A 151 -3.71 2.19 22.12
C THR A 151 -4.82 2.94 21.38
N VAL A 152 -4.47 4.01 20.67
CA VAL A 152 -5.42 4.78 19.85
C VAL A 152 -5.94 3.93 18.71
N PHE A 153 -5.07 3.17 18.03
CA PHE A 153 -5.46 2.24 16.99
C PHE A 153 -6.45 1.20 17.52
N MET A 154 -6.12 0.50 18.62
CA MET A 154 -6.97 -0.58 19.17
C MET A 154 -8.35 -0.10 19.60
N ARG A 155 -8.48 1.14 20.08
CA ARG A 155 -9.78 1.73 20.41
C ARG A 155 -10.67 1.95 19.18
N ASN A 156 -10.08 2.24 18.02
CA ASN A 156 -10.82 2.60 16.82
C ASN A 156 -11.03 1.40 15.88
N TYR A 157 -10.21 0.35 15.97
CA TYR A 157 -10.26 -0.77 15.03
C TYR A 157 -11.60 -1.51 15.02
N PHE A 158 -12.22 -1.71 16.18
CA PHE A 158 -13.51 -2.40 16.32
C PHE A 158 -14.71 -1.45 16.25
N SER A 159 -14.50 -0.20 15.87
CA SER A 159 -15.55 0.80 15.74
C SER A 159 -16.30 0.64 14.41
N PRO A 160 -17.61 0.90 14.34
CA PRO A 160 -18.34 0.94 13.08
C PRO A 160 -17.77 1.93 12.05
N SER A 161 -17.08 2.95 12.51
CA SER A 161 -16.41 3.93 11.66
C SER A 161 -15.28 3.35 10.80
N LEU A 162 -14.74 2.17 11.13
CA LEU A 162 -13.72 1.52 10.32
C LEU A 162 -14.26 1.07 8.97
N GLN A 163 -15.49 0.57 8.92
CA GLN A 163 -16.13 0.18 7.67
C GLN A 163 -16.34 1.39 6.75
N ASP A 164 -16.81 2.51 7.31
CA ASP A 164 -16.97 3.77 6.59
C ASP A 164 -15.61 4.29 6.08
N LEU A 165 -14.60 4.29 6.93
CA LEU A 165 -13.24 4.67 6.54
C LEU A 165 -12.74 3.79 5.38
N GLY A 166 -12.97 2.48 5.44
CA GLY A 166 -12.60 1.55 4.39
C GLY A 166 -13.27 1.87 3.06
N GLN A 167 -14.58 2.12 3.06
CA GLN A 167 -15.33 2.48 1.85
C GLN A 167 -14.82 3.79 1.23
N ARG A 168 -14.60 4.82 2.05
CA ARG A 168 -14.07 6.11 1.58
C ARG A 168 -12.63 5.98 1.05
N THR A 169 -11.79 5.20 1.73
CA THR A 169 -10.41 4.95 1.30
C THR A 169 -10.37 4.21 -0.03
N LEU A 170 -11.15 3.15 -0.20
CA LEU A 170 -11.22 2.38 -1.46
C LEU A 170 -11.81 3.21 -2.60
N SER A 171 -12.82 4.05 -2.32
CA SER A 171 -13.36 4.98 -3.32
C SER A 171 -12.32 6.02 -3.78
N ALA A 172 -11.58 6.60 -2.85
CA ALA A 172 -10.49 7.52 -3.17
C ALA A 172 -9.37 6.82 -3.94
N LEU A 173 -9.04 5.58 -3.58
CA LEU A 173 -8.06 4.76 -4.29
C LEU A 173 -8.47 4.54 -5.76
N ASN A 174 -9.71 4.15 -6.01
CA ASN A 174 -10.20 3.95 -7.37
C ASN A 174 -10.03 5.21 -8.20
N ARG A 175 -10.38 6.39 -7.68
CA ARG A 175 -10.14 7.67 -8.34
C ARG A 175 -8.66 7.93 -8.63
N MET A 176 -7.78 7.64 -7.67
CA MET A 176 -6.34 7.80 -7.85
C MET A 176 -5.80 6.94 -8.99
N LEU A 177 -6.27 5.70 -9.09
CA LEU A 177 -5.87 4.78 -10.15
C LEU A 177 -6.42 5.22 -11.53
N GLU A 178 -7.65 5.72 -11.58
CA GLU A 178 -8.25 6.32 -12.78
C GLU A 178 -7.44 7.54 -13.25
N ASP A 179 -7.11 8.47 -12.34
CA ASP A 179 -6.30 9.66 -12.64
C ASP A 179 -4.90 9.29 -13.15
N LEU A 180 -4.33 8.20 -12.64
CA LEU A 180 -3.05 7.65 -13.07
C LEU A 180 -3.16 6.75 -14.31
N GLN A 181 -4.37 6.52 -14.83
CA GLN A 181 -4.64 5.59 -15.95
C GLN A 181 -4.09 4.18 -15.67
N VAL A 182 -4.31 3.68 -14.47
CA VAL A 182 -3.83 2.38 -13.99
C VAL A 182 -5.03 1.48 -13.68
N GLU A 183 -5.04 0.29 -14.25
CA GLU A 183 -6.02 -0.77 -13.95
C GLU A 183 -5.46 -1.75 -12.90
N LEU A 184 -6.34 -2.18 -11.98
CA LEU A 184 -6.03 -3.21 -10.96
C LEU A 184 -6.20 -4.62 -11.50
#